data_c7e9ec7f25b25108be56785c8d718e1c
#
_entry.id   c7e9ec7f25b25108be56785c8d718e1c
#
_cell.length_a   1.000
_cell.length_b   1.000
_cell.length_c   1.000
_cell.angle_alpha   90.00
_cell.angle_beta   90.00
_cell.angle_gamma   90.00
#
_symmetry.space_group_name_H-M   'P 1'
#
loop_
_entity.id
_entity.type
_entity.pdbx_description
1 polymer ?
#
loop_
_entity_poly.entity_id
_entity_poly.type
_entity_poly.pdbx_seq_one_letter_code
_entity_poly.pdbx_strand_id
1 'polypeptide(L)'
;SDVYKTPDLLPSQKNSFDLVTCLEAIEHVPDPAKLVKTCSDLCKSGGTIVFSTINRNPKSFLFAIVGAEYVLNLLPKGTHEYNKFIKPSELSSMMRDNFLEVCEVKGMSYNPITKNYWLGKNVDVNYLIHAKKR
;
A
#
# COMPACT_ATOMS: atom_id res chain seq x y z
N SER A 1 4.62 15.04 3.01
CA SER A 1 5.98 14.61 3.35
C SER A 1 6.11 13.10 3.28
N ASP A 2 7.30 12.63 3.06
CA ASP A 2 7.60 11.20 3.04
C ASP A 2 7.72 10.69 4.47
N VAL A 3 6.72 9.95 4.93
CA VAL A 3 6.65 9.45 6.30
C VAL A 3 7.83 8.54 6.65
N TYR A 4 8.28 7.73 5.68
CA TYR A 4 9.39 6.79 5.89
C TYR A 4 10.71 7.51 6.13
N LYS A 5 10.95 8.63 5.46
CA LYS A 5 12.19 9.39 5.57
C LYS A 5 12.23 10.30 6.79
N THR A 6 11.14 10.46 7.49
CA THR A 6 11.12 11.22 8.76
C THR A 6 11.83 10.40 9.81
N PRO A 7 13.05 10.81 10.27
CA PRO A 7 13.84 9.96 11.16
C PRO A 7 13.16 9.74 12.51
N ASP A 8 12.55 10.77 13.07
CA ASP A 8 11.85 10.69 14.34
C ASP A 8 10.58 11.53 14.28
N LEU A 9 9.51 10.97 14.85
CA LEU A 9 8.27 11.71 15.01
C LEU A 9 8.35 12.57 16.27
N LEU A 10 7.91 13.82 16.16
CA LEU A 10 7.72 14.64 17.34
C LEU A 10 6.60 14.04 18.20
N PRO A 11 6.67 14.11 19.53
CA PRO A 11 5.60 13.59 20.39
C PRO A 11 4.21 14.11 20.02
N SER A 12 4.11 15.36 19.56
CA SER A 12 2.85 15.96 19.15
C SER A 12 2.28 15.36 17.85
N GLN A 13 3.10 14.64 17.07
CA GLN A 13 2.66 14.00 15.83
C GLN A 13 2.14 12.60 16.06
N LYS A 14 2.55 11.93 17.13
CA LYS A 14 2.07 10.58 17.46
C LYS A 14 0.62 10.62 17.90
N ASN A 15 -0.16 9.64 17.42
CA ASN A 15 -1.56 9.48 17.78
C ASN A 15 -2.42 10.72 17.53
N SER A 16 -2.09 11.50 16.50
CA SER A 16 -2.75 12.79 16.28
C SER A 16 -3.66 12.84 15.05
N PHE A 17 -3.55 11.88 14.15
CA PHE A 17 -4.31 11.92 12.90
C PHE A 17 -5.51 10.97 12.93
N ASP A 18 -6.64 11.44 12.44
CA ASP A 18 -7.86 10.65 12.30
C ASP A 18 -7.79 9.68 11.12
N LEU A 19 -7.05 10.06 10.09
CA LEU A 19 -6.90 9.29 8.86
C LEU A 19 -5.46 9.39 8.39
N VAL A 20 -4.84 8.25 8.12
CA VAL A 20 -3.52 8.16 7.52
C VAL A 20 -3.65 7.34 6.23
N THR A 21 -3.15 7.86 5.13
CA THR A 21 -3.14 7.15 3.85
C THR A 21 -1.71 6.95 3.37
N CYS A 22 -1.45 5.77 2.82
CA CYS A 22 -0.17 5.44 2.21
C CYS A 22 -0.47 4.68 0.92
N LEU A 23 -0.54 5.42 -0.18
CA LEU A 23 -1.03 4.91 -1.45
C LEU A 23 0.13 4.68 -2.41
N GLU A 24 0.28 3.45 -2.91
CA GLU A 24 1.30 3.05 -3.90
C GLU A 24 2.72 3.44 -3.49
N ALA A 25 3.05 3.35 -2.19
CA ALA A 25 4.35 3.74 -1.67
C ALA A 25 5.09 2.62 -0.95
N ILE A 26 4.36 1.68 -0.35
CA ILE A 26 4.96 0.67 0.52
C ILE A 26 5.92 -0.27 -0.24
N GLU A 27 5.68 -0.52 -1.52
CA GLU A 27 6.54 -1.35 -2.36
C GLU A 27 7.87 -0.69 -2.72
N HIS A 28 7.99 0.60 -2.48
CA HIS A 28 9.19 1.38 -2.82
C HIS A 28 10.12 1.62 -1.65
N VAL A 29 9.77 1.18 -0.44
CA VAL A 29 10.61 1.39 0.74
C VAL A 29 11.40 0.12 1.07
N PRO A 30 12.61 0.27 1.64
CA PRO A 30 13.44 -0.91 1.98
C PRO A 30 12.89 -1.74 3.14
N ASP A 31 12.11 -1.15 4.05
CA ASP A 31 11.53 -1.86 5.19
C ASP A 31 10.04 -1.55 5.31
N PRO A 32 9.18 -2.34 4.65
CA PRO A 32 7.73 -2.12 4.70
C PRO A 32 7.16 -2.17 6.12
N ALA A 33 7.66 -3.06 6.97
CA ALA A 33 7.16 -3.18 8.34
C ALA A 33 7.39 -1.90 9.14
N LYS A 34 8.52 -1.24 8.91
CA LYS A 34 8.82 0.04 9.55
C LYS A 34 7.87 1.14 9.09
N LEU A 35 7.52 1.15 7.82
CA LEU A 35 6.55 2.12 7.29
C LEU A 35 5.17 1.91 7.92
N VAL A 36 4.73 0.66 8.02
CA VAL A 36 3.45 0.33 8.67
C VAL A 36 3.45 0.79 10.12
N LYS A 37 4.54 0.54 10.84
CA LYS A 37 4.69 1.00 12.22
C LYS A 37 4.60 2.52 12.33
N THR A 38 5.29 3.24 11.44
CA THR A 38 5.28 4.71 11.44
C THR A 38 3.88 5.25 11.17
N CYS A 39 3.17 4.67 10.20
CA CYS A 39 1.78 5.06 9.92
C CYS A 39 0.87 4.79 11.11
N SER A 40 1.05 3.66 11.79
CA SER A 40 0.29 3.35 13.00
C SER A 40 0.57 4.36 14.11
N ASP A 41 1.84 4.73 14.29
CA ASP A 41 2.22 5.71 15.32
C ASP A 41 1.61 7.10 15.06
N LEU A 42 1.41 7.47 13.80
CA LEU A 42 0.77 8.74 13.43
C LEU A 42 -0.73 8.74 13.69
N CYS A 43 -1.37 7.59 13.58
CA CYS A 43 -2.81 7.47 13.69
C CYS A 43 -3.25 7.41 15.15
N LYS A 44 -4.27 8.16 15.50
CA LYS A 44 -4.85 8.06 16.86
C LYS A 44 -5.65 6.79 17.03
N SER A 45 -5.86 6.37 18.26
CA SER A 45 -6.74 5.24 18.58
C SER A 45 -8.14 5.50 18.04
N GLY A 46 -8.72 4.54 17.34
CA GLY A 46 -10.00 4.68 16.66
C GLY A 46 -9.91 5.33 15.28
N GLY A 47 -8.74 5.82 14.89
CA GLY A 47 -8.52 6.37 13.56
C GLY A 47 -8.41 5.30 12.48
N THR A 48 -8.41 5.74 11.23
CA THR A 48 -8.39 4.86 10.06
C THR A 48 -7.07 4.97 9.32
N ILE A 49 -6.55 3.84 8.86
CA ILE A 49 -5.37 3.78 8.00
C ILE A 49 -5.74 3.05 6.71
N VAL A 50 -5.29 3.59 5.57
CA VAL A 50 -5.50 2.99 4.26
C VAL A 50 -4.15 2.81 3.57
N PHE A 51 -3.88 1.59 3.13
CA PHE A 51 -2.75 1.29 2.26
C PHE A 51 -3.26 0.84 0.90
N SER A 52 -2.54 1.19 -0.15
CA SER A 52 -2.72 0.57 -1.46
C SER A 52 -1.36 0.14 -2.01
N THR A 53 -1.31 -0.98 -2.69
CA THR A 53 -0.09 -1.49 -3.29
C THR A 53 -0.38 -2.56 -4.34
N ILE A 54 0.68 -3.18 -4.85
CA ILE A 54 0.63 -4.21 -5.90
C ILE A 54 0.84 -5.58 -5.27
N ASN A 55 -0.04 -6.52 -5.61
CA ASN A 55 0.05 -7.90 -5.12
C ASN A 55 1.21 -8.64 -5.80
N ARG A 56 1.95 -9.44 -5.03
CA ARG A 56 3.03 -10.27 -5.56
C ARG A 56 2.47 -11.57 -6.13
N ASN A 57 2.16 -11.56 -7.42
CA ASN A 57 1.80 -12.76 -8.17
C ASN A 57 2.19 -12.58 -9.66
N PRO A 58 2.22 -13.66 -10.44
CA PRO A 58 2.64 -13.57 -11.86
C PRO A 58 1.78 -12.63 -12.69
N LYS A 59 0.49 -12.54 -12.41
CA LYS A 59 -0.43 -11.66 -13.12
C LYS A 59 -0.10 -10.19 -12.88
N SER A 60 0.18 -9.81 -11.63
CA SER A 60 0.56 -8.43 -11.32
C SER A 60 1.90 -8.05 -11.95
N PHE A 61 2.85 -8.99 -11.96
CA PHE A 61 4.13 -8.80 -12.62
C PHE A 61 3.93 -8.51 -14.11
N LEU A 62 3.11 -9.32 -14.77
CA LEU A 62 2.86 -9.17 -16.20
C LEU A 62 2.20 -7.82 -16.52
N PHE A 63 1.14 -7.46 -15.78
CA PHE A 63 0.40 -6.24 -16.06
C PHE A 63 1.14 -4.97 -15.61
N ALA A 64 1.75 -5.00 -14.43
CA ALA A 64 2.39 -3.80 -13.89
C ALA A 64 3.74 -3.51 -14.53
N ILE A 65 4.54 -4.54 -14.77
CA ILE A 65 5.92 -4.38 -15.26
C ILE A 65 5.96 -4.40 -16.77
N VAL A 66 5.48 -5.49 -17.37
CA VAL A 66 5.58 -5.65 -18.84
C VAL A 66 4.70 -4.62 -19.56
N GLY A 67 3.45 -4.46 -19.10
CA GLY A 67 2.54 -3.50 -19.72
C GLY A 67 2.99 -2.06 -19.58
N ALA A 68 3.30 -1.63 -18.36
CA ALA A 68 3.62 -0.23 -18.11
C ALA A 68 5.04 0.15 -18.53
N GLU A 69 6.03 -0.69 -18.23
CA GLU A 69 7.43 -0.35 -18.45
C GLU A 69 7.90 -0.59 -19.89
N TYR A 70 7.43 -1.68 -20.51
CA TYR A 70 7.97 -2.12 -21.80
C TYR A 70 7.03 -1.82 -22.96
N VAL A 71 5.74 -2.12 -22.84
CA VAL A 71 4.79 -1.96 -23.93
C VAL A 71 4.34 -0.51 -24.08
N LEU A 72 3.91 0.11 -22.98
CA LEU A 72 3.39 1.47 -23.01
C LEU A 72 4.48 2.53 -22.84
N ASN A 73 5.65 2.12 -22.42
CA ASN A 73 6.79 3.03 -22.18
C ASN A 73 6.43 4.22 -21.26
N LEU A 74 5.56 3.97 -20.28
CA LEU A 74 5.11 5.00 -19.34
C LEU A 74 6.09 5.23 -18.19
N LEU A 75 6.88 4.18 -17.85
CA LEU A 75 7.82 4.24 -16.73
C LEU A 75 9.18 3.72 -17.18
N PRO A 76 10.27 4.16 -16.55
CA PRO A 76 11.58 3.58 -16.80
C PRO A 76 11.60 2.08 -16.47
N LYS A 77 12.32 1.32 -17.26
CA LYS A 77 12.51 -0.11 -17.00
C LYS A 77 13.15 -0.31 -15.64
N GLY A 78 12.66 -1.30 -14.89
CA GLY A 78 13.17 -1.58 -13.56
C GLY A 78 12.54 -0.77 -12.44
N THR A 79 11.55 0.07 -12.72
CA THR A 79 10.82 0.84 -11.71
C THR A 79 10.12 -0.07 -10.71
N HIS A 80 9.57 -1.22 -11.17
CA HIS A 80 8.90 -2.19 -10.34
C HIS A 80 9.76 -3.44 -10.19
N GLU A 81 9.98 -3.88 -8.96
CA GLU A 81 10.68 -5.12 -8.64
C GLU A 81 9.68 -6.11 -8.05
N TYR A 82 9.52 -7.27 -8.68
CA TYR A 82 8.53 -8.27 -8.28
C TYR A 82 8.65 -8.69 -6.83
N ASN A 83 9.88 -8.89 -6.33
CA ASN A 83 10.10 -9.30 -4.95
C ASN A 83 9.75 -8.25 -3.91
N LYS A 84 9.53 -7.01 -4.32
CA LYS A 84 9.06 -5.92 -3.45
C LYS A 84 7.54 -5.77 -3.44
N PHE A 85 6.84 -6.49 -4.31
CA PHE A 85 5.38 -6.53 -4.27
C PHE A 85 4.94 -7.26 -3.01
N ILE A 86 3.81 -6.88 -2.45
CA ILE A 86 3.38 -7.34 -1.13
C ILE A 86 2.01 -8.00 -1.25
N LYS A 87 1.91 -9.26 -0.80
CA LYS A 87 0.63 -9.96 -0.77
C LYS A 87 -0.29 -9.37 0.31
N PRO A 88 -1.61 -9.38 0.09
CA PRO A 88 -2.55 -8.90 1.11
C PRO A 88 -2.36 -9.55 2.48
N SER A 89 -2.05 -10.85 2.51
CA SER A 89 -1.80 -11.57 3.77
C SER A 89 -0.55 -11.06 4.49
N GLU A 90 0.48 -10.70 3.74
CA GLU A 90 1.72 -10.16 4.32
C GLU A 90 1.48 -8.77 4.92
N LEU A 91 0.80 -7.90 4.18
CA LEU A 91 0.49 -6.56 4.67
C LEU A 91 -0.46 -6.61 5.87
N SER A 92 -1.48 -7.46 5.82
CA SER A 92 -2.40 -7.65 6.94
C SER A 92 -1.67 -8.09 8.20
N SER A 93 -0.69 -8.99 8.07
CA SER A 93 0.12 -9.45 9.20
C SER A 93 0.92 -8.31 9.81
N MET A 94 1.59 -7.51 8.98
CA MET A 94 2.35 -6.34 9.45
C MET A 94 1.43 -5.33 10.17
N MET A 95 0.22 -5.14 9.66
CA MET A 95 -0.75 -4.23 10.26
C MET A 95 -1.21 -4.73 11.63
N ARG A 96 -1.53 -6.03 11.75
CA ARG A 96 -1.92 -6.62 13.03
C ARG A 96 -0.81 -6.53 14.06
N ASP A 97 0.45 -6.70 13.65
CA ASP A 97 1.60 -6.58 14.54
C ASP A 97 1.79 -5.15 15.06
N ASN A 98 1.15 -4.18 14.45
CA ASN A 98 1.22 -2.76 14.83
C ASN A 98 -0.11 -2.22 15.34
N PHE A 99 -0.91 -3.04 15.99
CA PHE A 99 -2.15 -2.66 16.67
C PHE A 99 -3.25 -2.16 15.72
N LEU A 100 -3.23 -2.62 14.48
CA LEU A 100 -4.23 -2.28 13.48
C LEU A 100 -5.20 -3.44 13.29
N GLU A 101 -6.48 -3.15 13.36
CA GLU A 101 -7.53 -4.13 13.06
C GLU A 101 -7.93 -3.98 11.61
N VAL A 102 -7.58 -4.97 10.79
CA VAL A 102 -7.90 -4.97 9.37
C VAL A 102 -9.40 -5.12 9.19
N CYS A 103 -10.02 -4.13 8.53
CA CYS A 103 -11.46 -4.11 8.33
C CYS A 103 -11.85 -4.69 6.98
N GLU A 104 -11.13 -4.32 5.92
CA GLU A 104 -11.50 -4.72 4.57
C GLU A 104 -10.31 -4.68 3.63
N VAL A 105 -10.29 -5.63 2.67
CA VAL A 105 -9.34 -5.64 1.54
C VAL A 105 -10.17 -5.60 0.26
N LYS A 106 -9.88 -4.65 -0.62
CA LYS A 106 -10.56 -4.54 -1.91
C LYS A 106 -9.56 -4.48 -3.05
N GLY A 107 -9.89 -5.16 -4.14
CA GLY A 107 -9.13 -5.04 -5.37
C GLY A 107 -9.39 -3.71 -6.05
N MET A 108 -8.36 -3.19 -6.70
CA MET A 108 -8.46 -1.99 -7.52
C MET A 108 -8.19 -2.38 -8.96
N SER A 109 -9.18 -2.19 -9.81
CA SER A 109 -9.12 -2.57 -11.22
C SER A 109 -9.19 -1.34 -12.11
N TYR A 110 -8.60 -1.46 -13.31
CA TYR A 110 -8.53 -0.36 -14.27
C TYR A 110 -8.73 -0.90 -15.69
N ASN A 111 -9.62 -0.26 -16.42
CA ASN A 111 -9.82 -0.55 -17.84
C ASN A 111 -9.10 0.53 -18.68
N PRO A 112 -7.99 0.19 -19.36
CA PRO A 112 -7.23 1.17 -20.13
C PRO A 112 -7.97 1.71 -21.36
N ILE A 113 -8.96 0.98 -21.87
CA ILE A 113 -9.75 1.43 -23.03
C ILE A 113 -10.72 2.53 -22.61
N THR A 114 -11.47 2.30 -21.53
CA THR A 114 -12.44 3.29 -21.03
C THR A 114 -11.85 4.27 -20.04
N LYS A 115 -10.63 4.00 -19.56
CA LYS A 115 -9.94 4.78 -18.52
C LYS A 115 -10.72 4.85 -17.20
N ASN A 116 -11.51 3.83 -16.90
CA ASN A 116 -12.28 3.74 -15.68
C ASN A 116 -11.56 2.91 -14.64
N TYR A 117 -11.67 3.34 -13.37
CA TYR A 117 -11.24 2.59 -12.20
C TYR A 117 -12.45 2.09 -11.44
N TRP A 118 -12.33 0.93 -10.80
CA TRP A 118 -13.38 0.47 -9.88
C TRP A 118 -12.77 -0.39 -8.77
N LEU A 119 -13.48 -0.47 -7.65
CA LEU A 119 -13.14 -1.34 -6.53
C LEU A 119 -13.99 -2.60 -6.58
N GLY A 120 -13.41 -3.72 -6.19
CA GLY A 120 -14.11 -5.00 -6.20
C GLY A 120 -13.36 -6.07 -5.43
N LYS A 121 -13.71 -7.33 -5.69
CA LYS A 121 -13.14 -8.47 -4.97
C LYS A 121 -11.81 -8.96 -5.55
N ASN A 122 -11.47 -8.56 -6.78
CA ASN A 122 -10.27 -9.04 -7.46
C ASN A 122 -9.03 -8.28 -6.96
N VAL A 123 -8.23 -8.93 -6.12
CA VAL A 123 -7.00 -8.39 -5.56
C VAL A 123 -5.74 -8.88 -6.27
N ASP A 124 -5.88 -9.45 -7.47
CA ASP A 124 -4.74 -10.08 -8.17
C ASP A 124 -3.64 -9.10 -8.55
N VAL A 125 -3.96 -7.87 -8.89
CA VAL A 125 -2.98 -6.88 -9.32
C VAL A 125 -2.80 -5.81 -8.25
N ASN A 126 -3.71 -4.86 -8.17
CA ASN A 126 -3.69 -3.82 -7.15
C ASN A 126 -4.77 -4.04 -6.11
N TYR A 127 -4.52 -3.61 -4.89
CA TYR A 127 -5.51 -3.69 -3.84
C TYR A 127 -5.39 -2.53 -2.86
N LEU A 128 -6.49 -2.27 -2.17
CA LEU A 128 -6.59 -1.36 -1.04
C LEU A 128 -6.89 -2.17 0.21
N ILE A 129 -6.27 -1.79 1.31
CA ILE A 129 -6.57 -2.38 2.60
C ILE A 129 -6.76 -1.26 3.61
N HIS A 130 -7.86 -1.33 4.37
CA HIS A 130 -8.06 -0.36 5.43
C HIS A 130 -8.25 -1.04 6.77
N ALA A 131 -7.83 -0.33 7.81
CA ALA A 131 -7.85 -0.81 9.16
C ALA A 131 -8.15 0.32 10.13
N LYS A 132 -8.56 -0.04 11.33
CA LYS A 132 -8.72 0.89 12.44
C LYS A 132 -7.64 0.63 13.47
N LYS A 133 -7.09 1.70 14.03
CA LYS A 133 -6.13 1.58 15.12
C LYS A 133 -6.86 1.30 16.43
N ARG A 134 -6.39 0.29 17.11
CA ARG A 134 -6.88 -0.06 18.45
C ARG A 134 -6.48 0.96 19.49
#